data_217b999ca679c44d186c2ae9608c0133
#
_entry.id   217b999ca679c44d186c2ae9608c0133
#
_cell.length_a   1.000
_cell.length_b   1.000
_cell.length_c   1.000
_cell.angle_alpha   90.00
_cell.angle_beta   90.00
_cell.angle_gamma   90.00
#
_symmetry.space_group_name_H-M   'P 1'
#
loop_
_entity.id
_entity.type
_entity.pdbx_description
1 polymer ?
#
loop_
_entity_poly.entity_id
_entity_poly.type
_entity_poly.pdbx_seq_one_letter_code
_entity_poly.pdbx_strand_id
1 'polypeptide(L)'
;MRRPFHTPPPVYDPARGLLHSDHFQIGYVTNDLDRAVDIFRTQFRIEKFRANDAEMPGGTKISTRTVWIGSTMYEIACGSGPGMEAFSKYAPPDGEFVLKLHHFGYLVPDEEAWQAMEREVARGGWQMYMSNDTPGYVKACFVEVPEIGHLVEFILPREMLIERFNATPVA
;
A
#
# COMPACT_ATOMS: atom_id res chain seq x y z
N MET A 1 -20.05 -14.22 11.06
CA MET A 1 -20.36 -15.32 10.10
C MET A 1 -19.06 -16.10 9.88
N ARG A 2 -19.04 -17.43 10.06
CA ARG A 2 -17.86 -18.24 9.69
C ARG A 2 -17.82 -18.40 8.18
N ARG A 3 -16.63 -18.27 7.58
CA ARG A 3 -16.42 -18.55 6.15
C ARG A 3 -16.81 -20.03 5.89
N PRO A 4 -17.51 -20.34 4.78
CA PRO A 4 -17.91 -21.72 4.47
C PRO A 4 -16.73 -22.58 3.96
N PHE A 5 -15.58 -21.98 3.78
CA PHE A 5 -14.33 -22.63 3.33
C PHE A 5 -13.20 -22.37 4.31
N HIS A 6 -12.26 -23.30 4.36
CA HIS A 6 -11.05 -23.16 5.18
C HIS A 6 -10.09 -22.15 4.52
N THR A 7 -9.67 -21.14 5.28
CA THR A 7 -8.55 -20.26 4.87
C THR A 7 -7.29 -20.76 5.56
N PRO A 8 -6.23 -21.08 4.82
CA PRO A 8 -4.94 -21.39 5.43
C PRO A 8 -4.43 -20.18 6.23
N PRO A 9 -3.57 -20.41 7.24
CA PRO A 9 -2.93 -19.31 7.95
C PRO A 9 -2.03 -18.50 6.99
N PRO A 10 -1.75 -17.22 7.32
CA PRO A 10 -0.79 -16.42 6.59
C PRO A 10 0.57 -17.14 6.49
N VAL A 11 1.24 -16.98 5.37
CA VAL A 11 2.58 -17.51 5.16
C VAL A 11 3.56 -16.34 5.13
N TYR A 12 4.61 -16.43 5.93
CA TYR A 12 5.69 -15.44 5.99
C TYR A 12 6.98 -16.08 5.50
N ASP A 13 7.09 -16.28 4.19
CA ASP A 13 8.28 -16.86 3.60
C ASP A 13 8.53 -16.28 2.19
N PRO A 14 8.98 -15.02 2.08
CA PRO A 14 9.26 -14.39 0.80
C PRO A 14 10.31 -15.14 -0.03
N ALA A 15 11.19 -15.95 0.62
CA ALA A 15 12.16 -16.77 -0.10
C ALA A 15 11.53 -17.87 -0.96
N ARG A 16 10.26 -18.21 -0.71
CA ARG A 16 9.46 -19.12 -1.55
C ARG A 16 8.76 -18.41 -2.71
N GLY A 17 8.83 -17.07 -2.73
CA GLY A 17 8.23 -16.22 -3.74
C GLY A 17 7.53 -15.01 -3.11
N LEU A 18 7.49 -13.90 -3.83
CA LEU A 18 7.04 -12.59 -3.32
C LEU A 18 5.67 -12.61 -2.63
N LEU A 19 4.73 -13.42 -3.11
CA LEU A 19 3.37 -13.46 -2.55
C LEU A 19 3.23 -14.37 -1.33
N HIS A 20 4.31 -15.02 -0.87
CA HIS A 20 4.34 -15.78 0.38
C HIS A 20 4.59 -14.87 1.58
N SER A 21 3.79 -13.80 1.69
CA SER A 21 3.78 -12.82 2.78
C SER A 21 2.34 -12.53 3.19
N ASP A 22 2.13 -11.85 4.33
CA ASP A 22 0.80 -11.57 4.84
C ASP A 22 0.15 -10.41 4.06
N HIS A 23 -0.81 -10.74 3.22
CA HIS A 23 -1.61 -9.74 2.50
C HIS A 23 -2.61 -9.09 3.45
N PHE A 24 -2.53 -7.76 3.59
CA PHE A 24 -3.41 -7.01 4.48
C PHE A 24 -4.07 -5.79 3.82
N GLN A 25 -3.57 -5.30 2.68
CA GLN A 25 -3.98 -4.01 2.12
C GLN A 25 -4.29 -4.08 0.63
N ILE A 26 -5.31 -3.31 0.23
CA ILE A 26 -5.64 -2.99 -1.15
C ILE A 26 -5.50 -1.49 -1.33
N GLY A 27 -4.57 -1.05 -2.17
CA GLY A 27 -4.30 0.35 -2.45
C GLY A 27 -4.86 0.80 -3.79
N TYR A 28 -5.55 1.93 -3.77
CA TYR A 28 -6.00 2.65 -4.95
C TYR A 28 -5.19 3.93 -5.14
N VAL A 29 -4.90 4.28 -6.39
CA VAL A 29 -4.28 5.56 -6.73
C VAL A 29 -5.31 6.49 -7.37
N THR A 30 -5.17 7.77 -7.04
CA THR A 30 -5.99 8.83 -7.62
C THR A 30 -5.16 10.10 -7.82
N ASN A 31 -5.62 10.98 -8.72
CA ASN A 31 -5.14 12.36 -8.86
C ASN A 31 -6.12 13.40 -8.27
N ASP A 32 -7.26 12.94 -7.73
CA ASP A 32 -8.24 13.76 -7.01
C ASP A 32 -8.77 12.97 -5.81
N LEU A 33 -8.15 13.21 -4.66
CA LEU A 33 -8.42 12.45 -3.44
C LEU A 33 -9.83 12.70 -2.90
N ASP A 34 -10.33 13.92 -2.98
CA ASP A 34 -11.66 14.27 -2.46
C ASP A 34 -12.75 13.60 -3.28
N ARG A 35 -12.63 13.63 -4.60
CA ARG A 35 -13.55 12.93 -5.50
C ARG A 35 -13.49 11.42 -5.31
N ALA A 36 -12.31 10.86 -5.13
CA ALA A 36 -12.14 9.43 -4.87
C ALA A 36 -12.82 9.02 -3.55
N VAL A 37 -12.60 9.78 -2.47
CA VAL A 37 -13.26 9.57 -1.18
C VAL A 37 -14.78 9.67 -1.29
N ASP A 38 -15.29 10.64 -2.04
CA ASP A 38 -16.73 10.79 -2.25
C ASP A 38 -17.34 9.59 -2.97
N ILE A 39 -16.64 9.01 -3.94
CA ILE A 39 -17.05 7.74 -4.57
C ILE A 39 -17.15 6.61 -3.53
N PHE A 40 -16.16 6.47 -2.66
CA PHE A 40 -16.21 5.45 -1.62
C PHE A 40 -17.35 5.67 -0.62
N ARG A 41 -17.62 6.93 -0.26
CA ARG A 41 -18.75 7.28 0.61
C ARG A 41 -20.10 6.98 -0.03
N THR A 42 -20.31 7.45 -1.26
CA THR A 42 -21.60 7.36 -1.92
C THR A 42 -21.91 5.97 -2.47
N GLN A 43 -20.93 5.30 -3.05
CA GLN A 43 -21.12 4.01 -3.71
C GLN A 43 -20.96 2.81 -2.75
N PHE A 44 -20.04 2.91 -1.80
CA PHE A 44 -19.71 1.81 -0.88
C PHE A 44 -20.13 2.08 0.57
N ARG A 45 -20.70 3.28 0.87
CA ARG A 45 -21.17 3.70 2.20
C ARG A 45 -20.07 3.69 3.27
N ILE A 46 -18.85 4.03 2.88
CA ILE A 46 -17.71 4.11 3.78
C ILE A 46 -17.58 5.55 4.28
N GLU A 47 -18.06 5.81 5.49
CA GLU A 47 -18.20 7.16 6.03
C GLU A 47 -16.90 7.74 6.61
N LYS A 48 -16.06 6.88 7.16
CA LYS A 48 -14.90 7.30 7.95
C LYS A 48 -13.60 6.78 7.35
N PHE A 49 -12.66 7.70 7.19
CA PHE A 49 -11.29 7.40 6.80
C PHE A 49 -10.32 8.04 7.77
N ARG A 50 -9.18 7.39 8.01
CA ARG A 50 -8.02 8.04 8.59
C ARG A 50 -7.30 8.80 7.51
N ALA A 51 -7.09 10.09 7.74
CA ALA A 51 -6.30 10.94 6.85
C ALA A 51 -4.81 10.90 7.23
N ASN A 52 -3.97 10.96 6.21
CA ASN A 52 -2.55 11.26 6.35
C ASN A 52 -2.14 12.14 5.18
N ASP A 53 -1.67 13.32 5.49
CA ASP A 53 -1.18 14.29 4.52
C ASP A 53 0.23 14.68 4.94
N ALA A 54 1.20 14.44 4.07
CA ALA A 54 2.60 14.73 4.32
C ALA A 54 3.19 15.51 3.13
N GLU A 55 3.93 16.54 3.46
CA GLU A 55 4.76 17.27 2.52
C GLU A 55 6.21 17.21 2.98
N MET A 56 7.07 16.71 2.11
CA MET A 56 8.49 16.52 2.39
C MET A 56 9.33 17.63 1.74
N PRO A 57 10.53 17.88 2.26
CA PRO A 57 11.47 18.79 1.61
C PRO A 57 11.69 18.43 0.13
N GLY A 58 11.73 19.43 -0.74
CA GLY A 58 11.86 19.22 -2.19
C GLY A 58 10.55 19.16 -2.96
N GLY A 59 9.40 19.35 -2.27
CA GLY A 59 8.08 19.44 -2.92
C GLY A 59 7.39 18.10 -3.15
N THR A 60 7.91 17.03 -2.55
CA THR A 60 7.25 15.71 -2.56
C THR A 60 6.03 15.74 -1.64
N LYS A 61 4.88 15.33 -2.15
CA LYS A 61 3.62 15.27 -1.40
C LYS A 61 3.03 13.88 -1.51
N ILE A 62 2.49 13.41 -0.40
CA ILE A 62 1.67 12.21 -0.35
C ILE A 62 0.48 12.43 0.57
N SER A 63 -0.69 12.09 0.09
CA SER A 63 -1.94 12.11 0.85
C SER A 63 -2.61 10.76 0.75
N THR A 64 -2.98 10.19 1.90
CA THR A 64 -3.67 8.90 1.95
C THR A 64 -4.93 8.97 2.79
N ARG A 65 -5.89 8.11 2.45
CA ARG A 65 -7.12 7.85 3.23
C ARG A 65 -7.23 6.35 3.42
N THR A 66 -7.23 5.91 4.67
CA THR A 66 -7.24 4.49 5.03
C THR A 66 -8.44 4.13 5.89
N VAL A 67 -8.95 2.91 5.69
CA VAL A 67 -10.06 2.33 6.44
C VAL A 67 -9.94 0.82 6.48
N TRP A 68 -10.30 0.19 7.60
CA TRP A 68 -10.46 -1.26 7.69
C TRP A 68 -11.85 -1.69 7.23
N ILE A 69 -11.90 -2.65 6.31
CA ILE A 69 -13.13 -3.34 5.89
C ILE A 69 -12.93 -4.83 6.15
N GLY A 70 -13.51 -5.31 7.22
CA GLY A 70 -13.20 -6.66 7.73
C GLY A 70 -11.71 -6.78 8.12
N SER A 71 -10.99 -7.73 7.53
CA SER A 71 -9.56 -7.96 7.77
C SER A 71 -8.65 -7.31 6.73
N THR A 72 -9.19 -6.48 5.83
CA THR A 72 -8.42 -5.85 4.76
C THR A 72 -8.44 -4.33 4.94
N MET A 73 -7.28 -3.71 4.92
CA MET A 73 -7.17 -2.26 4.88
C MET A 73 -7.36 -1.77 3.44
N TYR A 74 -8.22 -0.79 3.24
CA TYR A 74 -8.34 -0.05 1.99
C TYR A 74 -7.62 1.28 2.12
N GLU A 75 -6.78 1.56 1.14
CA GLU A 75 -6.08 2.83 1.02
C GLU A 75 -6.45 3.52 -0.28
N ILE A 76 -6.68 4.82 -0.23
CA ILE A 76 -6.76 5.70 -1.39
C ILE A 76 -5.59 6.66 -1.28
N ALA A 77 -4.70 6.67 -2.26
CA ALA A 77 -3.47 7.44 -2.23
C ALA A 77 -3.36 8.40 -3.42
N CYS A 78 -2.83 9.58 -3.14
CA CYS A 78 -2.44 10.58 -4.12
C CYS A 78 -1.01 11.01 -3.82
N GLY A 79 -0.11 10.90 -4.78
CA GLY A 79 1.29 11.27 -4.62
C GLY A 79 1.80 12.11 -5.78
N SER A 80 2.60 13.14 -5.50
CA SER A 80 3.20 14.01 -6.51
C SER A 80 4.57 14.53 -6.09
N GLY A 81 5.35 14.96 -7.06
CA GLY A 81 6.71 15.47 -6.83
C GLY A 81 7.79 14.39 -6.90
N PRO A 82 9.05 14.76 -6.62
CA PRO A 82 10.18 13.84 -6.71
C PRO A 82 10.02 12.60 -5.85
N GLY A 83 10.35 11.41 -6.40
CA GLY A 83 10.24 10.13 -5.71
C GLY A 83 8.83 9.53 -5.69
N MET A 84 7.84 10.18 -6.33
CA MET A 84 6.45 9.70 -6.41
C MET A 84 6.12 9.08 -7.78
N GLU A 85 7.11 8.60 -8.51
CA GLU A 85 6.96 8.04 -9.85
C GLU A 85 6.02 6.82 -9.84
N ALA A 86 6.03 6.03 -8.75
CA ALA A 86 5.11 4.92 -8.56
C ALA A 86 3.63 5.36 -8.57
N PHE A 87 3.34 6.59 -8.16
CA PHE A 87 1.97 7.15 -8.17
C PHE A 87 1.67 7.91 -9.45
N SER A 88 2.54 8.86 -9.84
CA SER A 88 2.32 9.74 -10.98
C SER A 88 2.27 9.00 -12.33
N LYS A 89 2.94 7.86 -12.44
CA LYS A 89 2.85 6.95 -13.59
C LYS A 89 1.42 6.45 -13.83
N TYR A 90 0.67 6.23 -12.76
CA TYR A 90 -0.68 5.65 -12.82
C TYR A 90 -1.81 6.66 -12.67
N ALA A 91 -1.53 7.80 -12.04
CA ALA A 91 -2.47 8.91 -11.83
C ALA A 91 -1.73 10.24 -12.02
N PRO A 92 -1.51 10.66 -13.29
CA PRO A 92 -0.85 11.94 -13.59
C PRO A 92 -1.61 13.11 -12.95
N PRO A 93 -0.93 14.05 -12.26
CA PRO A 93 -1.57 15.15 -11.54
C PRO A 93 -2.46 16.05 -12.44
N ASP A 94 -2.01 16.27 -13.68
CA ASP A 94 -2.69 17.15 -14.65
C ASP A 94 -3.57 16.38 -15.65
N GLY A 95 -3.83 15.09 -15.38
CA GLY A 95 -4.63 14.22 -16.22
C GLY A 95 -6.12 14.27 -15.93
N GLU A 96 -6.89 13.53 -16.72
CA GLU A 96 -8.29 13.25 -16.39
C GLU A 96 -8.37 12.51 -15.05
N PHE A 97 -9.54 12.58 -14.40
CA PHE A 97 -9.76 11.89 -13.13
C PHE A 97 -9.45 10.40 -13.24
N VAL A 98 -8.61 9.93 -12.31
CA VAL A 98 -8.24 8.52 -12.17
C VAL A 98 -8.60 8.05 -10.76
N LEU A 99 -9.21 6.87 -10.69
CA LEU A 99 -9.33 6.06 -9.47
C LEU A 99 -9.23 4.60 -9.88
N LYS A 100 -8.10 3.96 -9.57
CA LYS A 100 -7.86 2.57 -9.98
C LYS A 100 -7.02 1.80 -8.96
N LEU A 101 -7.10 0.48 -9.04
CA LEU A 101 -6.21 -0.41 -8.29
C LEU A 101 -4.76 -0.04 -8.59
N HIS A 102 -3.96 0.08 -7.55
CA HIS A 102 -2.56 0.45 -7.62
C HIS A 102 -1.65 -0.65 -7.08
N HIS A 103 -1.92 -1.13 -5.87
CA HIS A 103 -1.09 -2.14 -5.24
C HIS A 103 -1.89 -3.06 -4.32
N PHE A 104 -1.31 -4.22 -4.06
CA PHE A 104 -1.60 -5.04 -2.90
C PHE A 104 -0.46 -4.93 -1.90
N GLY A 105 -0.82 -4.69 -0.62
CA GLY A 105 0.14 -4.52 0.46
C GLY A 105 0.34 -5.81 1.26
N TYR A 106 1.60 -6.12 1.54
CA TYR A 106 2.03 -7.29 2.27
C TYR A 106 2.90 -6.89 3.47
N LEU A 107 2.63 -7.49 4.63
CA LEU A 107 3.46 -7.32 5.80
C LEU A 107 4.72 -8.19 5.72
N VAL A 108 5.84 -7.59 6.08
CA VAL A 108 7.12 -8.26 6.27
C VAL A 108 7.41 -8.24 7.77
N PRO A 109 7.65 -9.38 8.43
CA PRO A 109 7.70 -9.42 9.89
C PRO A 109 8.99 -8.84 10.47
N ASP A 110 10.11 -8.96 9.79
CA ASP A 110 11.44 -8.58 10.29
C ASP A 110 12.44 -8.30 9.17
N GLU A 111 13.64 -7.90 9.53
CA GLU A 111 14.72 -7.56 8.60
C GLU A 111 15.25 -8.79 7.83
N GLU A 112 15.20 -9.98 8.39
CA GLU A 112 15.62 -11.21 7.70
C GLU A 112 14.65 -11.52 6.54
N ALA A 113 13.35 -11.44 6.82
CA ALA A 113 12.30 -11.57 5.81
C ALA A 113 12.38 -10.46 4.74
N TRP A 114 12.71 -9.22 5.16
CA TRP A 114 12.94 -8.12 4.23
C TRP A 114 14.08 -8.41 3.25
N GLN A 115 15.23 -8.86 3.75
CA GLN A 115 16.37 -9.26 2.92
C GLN A 115 16.04 -10.43 1.99
N ALA A 116 15.22 -11.38 2.46
CA ALA A 116 14.74 -12.48 1.62
C ALA A 116 13.87 -11.96 0.47
N MET A 117 12.98 -11.01 0.73
CA MET A 117 12.16 -10.35 -0.29
C MET A 117 13.04 -9.60 -1.31
N GLU A 118 14.04 -8.83 -0.86
CA GLU A 118 14.97 -8.13 -1.76
C GLU A 118 15.72 -9.11 -2.68
N ARG A 119 16.15 -10.26 -2.18
CA ARG A 119 16.78 -11.31 -3.02
C ARG A 119 15.82 -11.85 -4.09
N GLU A 120 14.55 -12.05 -3.74
CA GLU A 120 13.53 -12.50 -4.70
C GLU A 120 13.24 -11.44 -5.77
N VAL A 121 13.17 -10.16 -5.39
CA VAL A 121 13.04 -9.05 -6.34
C VAL A 121 14.20 -9.04 -7.31
N ALA A 122 15.43 -9.16 -6.80
CA ALA A 122 16.64 -9.21 -7.62
C ALA A 122 16.67 -10.45 -8.54
N ARG A 123 16.26 -11.62 -8.03
CA ARG A 123 16.16 -12.86 -8.82
C ARG A 123 15.16 -12.72 -9.97
N GLY A 124 14.03 -12.04 -9.74
CA GLY A 124 13.00 -11.78 -10.75
C GLY A 124 13.37 -10.69 -11.75
N GLY A 125 14.40 -9.88 -11.46
CA GLY A 125 14.77 -8.73 -12.28
C GLY A 125 13.71 -7.61 -12.27
N TRP A 126 12.89 -7.56 -11.21
CA TRP A 126 11.76 -6.61 -11.11
C TRP A 126 12.20 -5.24 -10.63
N GLN A 127 11.48 -4.23 -11.10
CA GLN A 127 11.73 -2.84 -10.71
C GLN A 127 11.20 -2.57 -9.30
N MET A 128 12.07 -2.03 -8.44
CA MET A 128 11.68 -1.53 -7.12
C MET A 128 11.56 0.01 -7.16
N TYR A 129 10.45 0.52 -6.64
CA TYR A 129 10.17 1.96 -6.48
C TYR A 129 10.02 2.32 -5.00
N MET A 130 10.28 3.56 -4.67
CA MET A 130 10.00 4.15 -3.37
C MET A 130 10.49 3.30 -2.19
N SER A 131 11.74 2.87 -2.24
CA SER A 131 12.33 2.29 -1.04
C SER A 131 12.47 3.38 0.03
N ASN A 132 11.75 3.21 1.14
CA ASN A 132 11.77 4.12 2.29
C ASN A 132 12.15 3.35 3.54
N ASP A 133 13.06 3.89 4.32
CA ASP A 133 13.43 3.39 5.65
C ASP A 133 13.43 4.55 6.65
N THR A 134 12.28 4.78 7.28
CA THR A 134 12.11 5.80 8.31
C THR A 134 12.21 5.17 9.68
N PRO A 135 13.26 5.48 10.47
CA PRO A 135 13.44 4.92 11.81
C PRO A 135 12.23 5.14 12.71
N GLY A 136 11.81 4.07 13.42
CA GLY A 136 10.66 4.09 14.33
C GLY A 136 9.29 4.08 13.63
N TYR A 137 9.24 4.25 12.30
CA TYR A 137 7.98 4.34 11.56
C TYR A 137 7.78 3.17 10.59
N VAL A 138 8.55 3.09 9.51
CA VAL A 138 8.32 2.11 8.45
C VAL A 138 9.57 1.87 7.62
N LYS A 139 9.71 0.64 7.12
CA LYS A 139 10.50 0.34 5.93
C LYS A 139 9.53 -0.19 4.87
N ALA A 140 9.48 0.42 3.69
CA ALA A 140 8.50 0.09 2.66
C ALA A 140 9.08 0.24 1.26
N CYS A 141 8.56 -0.54 0.32
CA CYS A 141 8.86 -0.40 -1.10
C CYS A 141 7.69 -0.87 -1.95
N PHE A 142 7.63 -0.39 -3.20
CA PHE A 142 6.79 -0.94 -4.24
C PHE A 142 7.63 -1.74 -5.23
N VAL A 143 7.12 -2.90 -5.65
CA VAL A 143 7.74 -3.75 -6.67
C VAL A 143 6.80 -3.86 -7.86
N GLU A 144 7.30 -3.56 -9.05
CA GLU A 144 6.56 -3.74 -10.30
C GLU A 144 6.90 -5.11 -10.89
N VAL A 145 5.87 -5.95 -10.98
CA VAL A 145 5.88 -7.21 -11.74
C VAL A 145 4.97 -6.98 -12.94
N PRO A 146 5.51 -6.76 -14.15
CA PRO A 146 4.73 -6.27 -15.29
C PRO A 146 3.52 -7.13 -15.66
N GLU A 147 3.64 -8.45 -15.46
CA GLU A 147 2.65 -9.43 -15.88
C GLU A 147 1.36 -9.40 -15.03
N ILE A 148 1.42 -8.87 -13.80
CA ILE A 148 0.26 -8.90 -12.89
C ILE A 148 -0.59 -7.62 -12.91
N GLY A 149 -0.12 -6.56 -13.57
CA GLY A 149 -0.88 -5.34 -13.85
C GLY A 149 -1.15 -4.42 -12.65
N HIS A 150 -0.47 -4.65 -11.51
CA HIS A 150 -0.48 -3.80 -10.32
C HIS A 150 0.88 -3.88 -9.61
N LEU A 151 1.12 -2.98 -8.68
CA LEU A 151 2.31 -3.04 -7.84
C LEU A 151 2.10 -4.00 -6.66
N VAL A 152 3.20 -4.52 -6.14
CA VAL A 152 3.24 -5.24 -4.87
C VAL A 152 3.96 -4.34 -3.87
N GLU A 153 3.28 -3.96 -2.80
CA GLU A 153 3.88 -3.19 -1.72
C GLU A 153 4.32 -4.11 -0.61
N PHE A 154 5.55 -3.92 -0.12
CA PHE A 154 6.07 -4.58 1.07
C PHE A 154 6.26 -3.56 2.17
N ILE A 155 5.76 -3.88 3.36
CA ILE A 155 5.83 -3.03 4.54
C ILE A 155 6.40 -3.83 5.71
N LEU A 156 7.54 -3.39 6.24
CA LEU A 156 8.04 -3.75 7.55
C LEU A 156 7.61 -2.63 8.52
N PRO A 157 6.49 -2.81 9.25
CA PRO A 157 5.97 -1.78 10.11
C PRO A 157 6.79 -1.70 11.39
N ARG A 158 7.00 -0.48 11.88
CA ARG A 158 7.58 -0.20 13.19
C ARG A 158 6.50 0.35 14.12
N GLU A 159 6.83 0.54 15.39
CA GLU A 159 5.88 0.86 16.45
C GLU A 159 4.89 1.97 16.09
N MET A 160 5.37 3.12 15.59
CA MET A 160 4.50 4.24 15.22
C MET A 160 3.51 3.92 14.11
N LEU A 161 3.89 3.09 13.12
CA LEU A 161 2.98 2.67 12.05
C LEU A 161 1.96 1.65 12.56
N ILE A 162 2.38 0.73 13.42
CA ILE A 162 1.49 -0.24 14.06
C ILE A 162 0.41 0.48 14.88
N GLU A 163 0.78 1.46 15.71
CA GLU A 163 -0.16 2.29 16.46
C GLU A 163 -1.13 3.01 15.52
N ARG A 164 -0.62 3.55 14.43
CA ARG A 164 -1.42 4.23 13.42
C ARG A 164 -2.43 3.29 12.76
N PHE A 165 -2.03 2.09 12.37
CA PHE A 165 -2.91 1.10 11.76
C PHE A 165 -3.99 0.64 12.75
N ASN A 166 -3.63 0.45 14.02
CA ASN A 166 -4.57 0.13 15.09
C ASN A 166 -5.60 1.24 15.36
N ALA A 167 -5.23 2.50 15.11
CA ALA A 167 -6.13 3.64 15.26
C ALA A 167 -6.92 3.98 13.98
N THR A 168 -6.75 3.21 12.89
CA THR A 168 -7.51 3.39 11.65
C THR A 168 -8.96 2.91 11.85
N PRO A 169 -9.98 3.70 11.42
CA PRO A 169 -11.38 3.33 11.62
C PRO A 169 -11.75 2.06 10.89
N VAL A 170 -12.75 1.38 11.43
CA VAL A 170 -13.44 0.25 10.80
C VAL A 170 -14.73 0.76 10.17
N ALA A 171 -15.01 0.34 8.93
CA ALA A 171 -16.24 0.65 8.21
C ALA A 171 -17.41 -0.21 8.67
#